data_f71044c9c7aa870d8d849332469e3612
#
_entry.id   f71044c9c7aa870d8d849332469e3612
#
_cell.length_a   1.000
_cell.length_b   1.000
_cell.length_c   1.000
_cell.angle_alpha   90.00
_cell.angle_beta   90.00
_cell.angle_gamma   90.00
#
_symmetry.space_group_name_H-M   'P 1'
#
loop_
_entity.id
_entity.type
_entity.pdbx_description
1 polymer ?
#
loop_
_entity_poly.entity_id
_entity_poly.type
_entity_poly.pdbx_seq_one_letter_code
_entity_poly.pdbx_strand_id
1 'polypeptide(L)'
;EVSVLQRIRWLAVLLMVPALALAAGPDIKLRDIEGKVRNVNEYIGQGKWTIVAVWSADCPICRRDIYHMTFFYDEHRKKDATVLGLSVDGFDNRAKARGFIEDQSLNFPNLIGEPKDASRLSGAMFIGTPTYYFFSPEGKFMTQRIGPVTQQQAEQILGDLKNKKDKASADERG
;
A
#
# COMPACT_ATOMS: atom_id res chain seq x y z
N GLU A 1 31.39 39.28 37.07
CA GLU A 1 29.91 39.14 37.07
C GLU A 1 29.44 38.82 35.66
N VAL A 2 29.31 37.55 35.34
CA VAL A 2 28.76 37.12 34.06
C VAL A 2 27.24 37.17 34.17
N SER A 3 26.65 38.16 33.49
CA SER A 3 25.25 38.55 33.57
C SER A 3 24.32 37.34 33.33
N VAL A 4 23.37 37.16 34.26
CA VAL A 4 22.29 36.17 34.23
C VAL A 4 21.49 36.19 32.92
N LEU A 5 21.49 37.33 32.21
CA LEU A 5 20.84 37.52 30.90
C LEU A 5 21.47 36.73 29.76
N GLN A 6 22.74 36.28 29.89
CA GLN A 6 23.43 35.54 28.83
C GLN A 6 23.12 34.03 28.89
N ARG A 7 22.64 33.52 30.03
CA ARG A 7 22.24 32.12 30.21
C ARG A 7 20.83 31.82 29.67
N ILE A 8 20.00 32.82 29.50
CA ILE A 8 18.62 32.67 29.02
C ILE A 8 18.57 32.53 27.47
N ARG A 9 19.58 33.00 26.74
CA ARG A 9 19.61 32.95 25.27
C ARG A 9 19.92 31.55 24.71
N TRP A 10 20.44 30.62 25.51
CA TRP A 10 20.77 29.27 25.08
C TRP A 10 19.63 28.24 25.32
N LEU A 11 18.57 28.60 26.05
CA LEU A 11 17.44 27.74 26.33
C LEU A 11 16.28 27.85 25.33
N ALA A 12 16.35 28.81 24.40
CA ALA A 12 15.26 29.07 23.44
C ALA A 12 15.44 28.39 22.08
N VAL A 13 16.50 27.56 21.88
CA VAL A 13 16.77 26.87 20.60
C VAL A 13 16.32 25.40 20.66
N LEU A 14 15.63 25.00 21.73
CA LEU A 14 15.16 23.65 21.86
C LEU A 14 13.70 23.57 21.39
N LEU A 15 13.45 22.65 20.43
CA LEU A 15 12.15 22.12 20.04
C LEU A 15 11.35 22.88 18.97
N MET A 16 11.95 23.06 17.80
CA MET A 16 11.16 22.97 16.59
C MET A 16 11.54 21.66 15.85
N VAL A 17 11.24 20.52 16.47
CA VAL A 17 11.17 19.26 15.74
C VAL A 17 9.88 19.35 14.92
N PRO A 18 9.94 19.44 13.58
CA PRO A 18 8.74 19.30 12.81
C PRO A 18 8.19 17.91 13.14
N ALA A 19 7.02 17.85 13.74
CA ALA A 19 6.26 16.61 13.81
C ALA A 19 6.01 16.19 12.37
N LEU A 20 6.86 15.29 11.84
CA LEU A 20 6.50 14.54 10.66
C LEU A 20 5.19 13.82 11.05
N ALA A 21 4.08 14.37 10.61
CA ALA A 21 2.83 13.64 10.60
C ALA A 21 3.07 12.44 9.66
N LEU A 22 3.42 11.28 10.24
CA LEU A 22 3.31 10.02 9.53
C LEU A 22 1.83 9.92 9.17
N ALA A 23 1.51 10.17 7.91
CA ALA A 23 0.22 9.83 7.37
C ALA A 23 0.15 8.30 7.46
N ALA A 24 -0.57 7.80 8.45
CA ALA A 24 -0.77 6.38 8.64
C ALA A 24 -1.72 5.89 7.54
N GLY A 25 -1.32 4.83 6.84
CA GLY A 25 -2.23 4.10 5.95
C GLY A 25 -3.50 3.62 6.67
N PRO A 26 -4.42 2.96 5.96
CA PRO A 26 -5.68 2.49 6.54
C PRO A 26 -5.47 1.61 7.78
N ASP A 27 -6.16 1.93 8.89
CA ASP A 27 -6.13 1.12 10.12
C ASP A 27 -7.11 -0.06 10.00
N ILE A 28 -6.67 -1.12 9.33
CA ILE A 28 -7.46 -2.33 9.12
C ILE A 28 -6.61 -3.53 9.55
N LYS A 29 -7.14 -4.31 10.51
CA LYS A 29 -6.48 -5.53 11.00
C LYS A 29 -6.99 -6.74 10.21
N LEU A 30 -6.07 -7.45 9.58
CA LEU A 30 -6.28 -8.67 8.82
C LEU A 30 -5.31 -9.75 9.32
N ARG A 31 -5.41 -10.97 8.80
CA ARG A 31 -4.47 -12.05 9.11
C ARG A 31 -3.57 -12.31 7.91
N ASP A 32 -2.30 -12.60 8.15
CA ASP A 32 -1.45 -13.18 7.14
C ASP A 32 -1.74 -14.67 6.94
N ILE A 33 -1.01 -15.30 6.02
CA ILE A 33 -1.22 -16.70 5.67
C ILE A 33 -0.88 -17.67 6.83
N GLU A 34 -0.07 -17.25 7.78
CA GLU A 34 0.28 -17.97 9.00
C GLU A 34 -0.75 -17.77 10.13
N GLY A 35 -1.71 -16.86 9.94
CA GLY A 35 -2.77 -16.54 10.89
C GLY A 35 -2.41 -15.43 11.89
N LYS A 36 -1.23 -14.81 11.73
CA LYS A 36 -0.84 -13.68 12.57
C LYS A 36 -1.63 -12.44 12.19
N VAL A 37 -2.14 -11.72 13.18
CA VAL A 37 -2.82 -10.44 12.96
C VAL A 37 -1.80 -9.39 12.54
N ARG A 38 -2.07 -8.75 11.42
CA ARG A 38 -1.28 -7.66 10.83
C ARG A 38 -2.16 -6.44 10.62
N ASN A 39 -1.58 -5.27 10.72
CA ASN A 39 -2.27 -4.06 10.33
C ASN A 39 -1.89 -3.69 8.90
N VAL A 40 -2.86 -3.33 8.08
CA VAL A 40 -2.63 -2.94 6.68
C VAL A 40 -1.68 -1.74 6.59
N ASN A 41 -1.68 -0.85 7.59
CA ASN A 41 -0.75 0.28 7.66
C ASN A 41 0.72 -0.12 7.85
N GLU A 42 1.03 -1.38 8.15
CA GLU A 42 2.42 -1.89 8.12
C GLU A 42 2.97 -1.96 6.68
N TYR A 43 2.10 -1.90 5.68
CA TYR A 43 2.44 -2.04 4.25
C TYR A 43 2.10 -0.81 3.43
N ILE A 44 1.04 -0.07 3.82
CA ILE A 44 0.54 1.11 3.13
C ILE A 44 0.90 2.35 3.95
N GLY A 45 1.39 3.42 3.29
CA GLY A 45 1.79 4.65 3.98
C GLY A 45 3.18 4.59 4.60
N GLN A 46 4.04 3.70 4.10
CA GLN A 46 5.41 3.50 4.59
C GLN A 46 6.47 4.20 3.71
N GLY A 47 6.09 5.35 3.13
CA GLY A 47 7.01 6.13 2.30
C GLY A 47 7.19 5.59 0.88
N LYS A 48 6.45 4.55 0.49
CA LYS A 48 6.44 3.98 -0.86
C LYS A 48 5.04 3.97 -1.44
N TRP A 49 4.93 4.13 -2.74
CA TRP A 49 3.72 3.81 -3.47
C TRP A 49 3.35 2.35 -3.27
N THR A 50 2.09 2.06 -3.01
CA THR A 50 1.65 0.70 -2.76
C THR A 50 0.53 0.32 -3.73
N ILE A 51 0.70 -0.79 -4.44
CA ILE A 51 -0.37 -1.44 -5.19
C ILE A 51 -0.93 -2.56 -4.32
N VAL A 52 -2.22 -2.48 -3.98
CA VAL A 52 -2.91 -3.62 -3.36
C VAL A 52 -3.57 -4.44 -4.45
N ALA A 53 -3.06 -5.63 -4.67
CA ALA A 53 -3.63 -6.60 -5.60
C ALA A 53 -4.69 -7.44 -4.86
N VAL A 54 -5.97 -7.16 -5.14
CA VAL A 54 -7.10 -7.90 -4.56
C VAL A 54 -7.42 -9.09 -5.46
N TRP A 55 -7.38 -10.29 -4.89
CA TRP A 55 -7.52 -11.54 -5.62
C TRP A 55 -8.31 -12.59 -4.84
N SER A 56 -8.74 -13.64 -5.53
CA SER A 56 -9.34 -14.85 -4.94
C SER A 56 -8.70 -16.10 -5.57
N ALA A 57 -8.55 -17.14 -4.80
CA ALA A 57 -8.00 -18.42 -5.26
C ALA A 57 -8.85 -19.08 -6.36
N ASP A 58 -10.15 -18.84 -6.34
CA ASP A 58 -11.10 -19.37 -7.32
C ASP A 58 -11.29 -18.44 -8.54
N CYS A 59 -10.49 -17.35 -8.68
CA CYS A 59 -10.56 -16.39 -9.78
C CYS A 59 -9.66 -16.81 -10.95
N PRO A 60 -10.19 -17.26 -12.10
CA PRO A 60 -9.38 -17.68 -13.24
C PRO A 60 -8.52 -16.56 -13.84
N ILE A 61 -9.05 -15.33 -13.86
CA ILE A 61 -8.33 -14.16 -14.38
C ILE A 61 -7.14 -13.83 -13.45
N CYS A 62 -7.34 -13.92 -12.12
CA CYS A 62 -6.25 -13.71 -11.16
C CYS A 62 -5.13 -14.73 -11.38
N ARG A 63 -5.49 -16.02 -11.55
CA ARG A 63 -4.53 -17.10 -11.80
C ARG A 63 -3.72 -16.88 -13.06
N ARG A 64 -4.33 -16.29 -14.10
CA ARG A 64 -3.66 -16.04 -15.38
C ARG A 64 -2.72 -14.82 -15.33
N ASP A 65 -3.07 -13.77 -14.60
CA ASP A 65 -2.46 -12.44 -14.79
C ASP A 65 -1.72 -11.87 -13.57
N ILE A 66 -1.89 -12.46 -12.36
CA ILE A 66 -1.30 -11.90 -11.12
C ILE A 66 0.24 -11.88 -11.11
N TYR A 67 0.88 -12.73 -11.91
CA TYR A 67 2.34 -12.78 -12.04
C TYR A 67 2.95 -11.43 -12.47
N HIS A 68 2.19 -10.57 -13.17
CA HIS A 68 2.63 -9.22 -13.50
C HIS A 68 2.96 -8.40 -12.25
N MET A 69 2.27 -8.65 -11.13
CA MET A 69 2.55 -7.99 -9.86
C MET A 69 3.81 -8.54 -9.19
N THR A 70 4.15 -9.81 -9.43
CA THR A 70 5.42 -10.41 -9.00
C THR A 70 6.60 -9.71 -9.65
N PHE A 71 6.54 -9.50 -10.97
CA PHE A 71 7.60 -8.77 -11.70
C PHE A 71 7.64 -7.29 -11.30
N PHE A 72 6.48 -6.63 -11.16
CA PHE A 72 6.42 -5.26 -10.67
C PHE A 72 7.06 -5.14 -9.28
N TYR A 73 6.75 -6.05 -8.36
CA TYR A 73 7.32 -6.06 -7.01
C TYR A 73 8.84 -6.22 -7.04
N ASP A 74 9.38 -7.14 -7.82
CA ASP A 74 10.82 -7.35 -7.92
C ASP A 74 11.56 -6.11 -8.44
N GLU A 75 10.99 -5.43 -9.43
CA GLU A 75 11.58 -4.23 -10.02
C GLU A 75 11.56 -3.04 -9.06
N HIS A 76 10.48 -2.88 -8.26
CA HIS A 76 10.19 -1.64 -7.52
C HIS A 76 10.41 -1.72 -6.01
N ARG A 77 10.38 -2.91 -5.38
CA ARG A 77 10.40 -3.05 -3.90
C ARG A 77 11.61 -2.41 -3.21
N LYS A 78 12.74 -2.32 -3.89
CA LYS A 78 13.96 -1.67 -3.38
C LYS A 78 14.06 -0.19 -3.75
N LYS A 79 13.15 0.31 -4.57
CA LYS A 79 13.11 1.69 -5.07
C LYS A 79 11.99 2.47 -4.36
N ASP A 80 10.87 2.61 -4.99
CA ASP A 80 9.85 3.62 -4.70
C ASP A 80 8.43 3.08 -4.61
N ALA A 81 8.22 1.79 -4.95
CA ALA A 81 6.90 1.17 -4.90
C ALA A 81 6.95 -0.28 -4.37
N THR A 82 5.82 -0.77 -3.92
CA THR A 82 5.66 -2.12 -3.38
C THR A 82 4.30 -2.70 -3.77
N VAL A 83 4.11 -3.99 -3.52
CA VAL A 83 2.84 -4.69 -3.72
C VAL A 83 2.42 -5.34 -2.39
N LEU A 84 1.14 -5.28 -2.09
CA LEU A 84 0.47 -6.05 -1.05
C LEU A 84 -0.63 -6.88 -1.70
N GLY A 85 -0.64 -8.18 -1.51
CA GLY A 85 -1.75 -9.03 -1.90
C GLY A 85 -2.85 -9.02 -0.85
N LEU A 86 -4.11 -8.98 -1.29
CA LEU A 86 -5.28 -9.17 -0.45
C LEU A 86 -6.15 -10.26 -1.05
N SER A 87 -6.10 -11.47 -0.44
CA SER A 87 -7.10 -12.50 -0.73
C SER A 87 -8.44 -12.10 -0.11
N VAL A 88 -9.52 -12.25 -0.85
CA VAL A 88 -10.90 -12.04 -0.36
C VAL A 88 -11.63 -13.36 -0.10
N ASP A 89 -10.90 -14.47 0.02
CA ASP A 89 -11.47 -15.80 0.23
C ASP A 89 -11.95 -16.05 1.67
N GLY A 90 -11.59 -15.18 2.61
CA GLY A 90 -11.84 -15.37 4.04
C GLY A 90 -10.81 -16.30 4.70
N PHE A 91 -10.60 -16.12 5.99
CA PHE A 91 -9.55 -16.87 6.72
C PHE A 91 -9.83 -18.36 6.84
N ASP A 92 -11.09 -18.77 6.83
CA ASP A 92 -11.46 -20.18 6.85
C ASP A 92 -11.00 -20.94 5.58
N ASN A 93 -10.84 -20.22 4.48
CA ASN A 93 -10.31 -20.72 3.21
C ASN A 93 -8.79 -20.49 3.03
N ARG A 94 -8.04 -20.19 4.11
CA ARG A 94 -6.60 -19.89 4.01
C ARG A 94 -5.77 -20.97 3.33
N ALA A 95 -6.21 -22.23 3.38
CA ALA A 95 -5.51 -23.32 2.69
C ALA A 95 -5.57 -23.16 1.16
N LYS A 96 -6.70 -22.73 0.61
CA LYS A 96 -6.82 -22.38 -0.83
C LYS A 96 -5.96 -21.17 -1.17
N ALA A 97 -5.98 -20.13 -0.32
CA ALA A 97 -5.17 -18.94 -0.52
C ALA A 97 -3.67 -19.27 -0.49
N ARG A 98 -3.22 -20.15 0.42
CA ARG A 98 -1.84 -20.65 0.46
C ARG A 98 -1.47 -21.36 -0.83
N GLY A 99 -2.29 -22.32 -1.28
CA GLY A 99 -2.06 -23.04 -2.54
C GLY A 99 -1.96 -22.10 -3.73
N PHE A 100 -2.81 -21.07 -3.80
CA PHE A 100 -2.73 -20.05 -4.86
C PHE A 100 -1.42 -19.27 -4.81
N ILE A 101 -0.98 -18.81 -3.60
CA ILE A 101 0.29 -18.09 -3.42
C ILE A 101 1.46 -18.95 -3.89
N GLU A 102 1.47 -20.24 -3.54
CA GLU A 102 2.52 -21.19 -3.91
C GLU A 102 2.51 -21.46 -5.42
N ASP A 103 1.35 -21.79 -6.00
CA ASP A 103 1.16 -22.08 -7.43
C ASP A 103 1.56 -20.89 -8.31
N GLN A 104 1.24 -19.67 -7.88
CA GLN A 104 1.54 -18.45 -8.62
C GLN A 104 2.90 -17.83 -8.24
N SER A 105 3.63 -18.45 -7.31
CA SER A 105 4.94 -17.97 -6.82
C SER A 105 4.90 -16.50 -6.41
N LEU A 106 3.85 -16.10 -5.67
CA LEU A 106 3.71 -14.71 -5.23
C LEU A 106 4.80 -14.38 -4.21
N ASN A 107 5.69 -13.47 -4.58
CA ASN A 107 6.87 -13.10 -3.81
C ASN A 107 6.69 -11.82 -2.96
N PHE A 108 5.48 -11.26 -2.93
CA PHE A 108 5.10 -10.11 -2.12
C PHE A 108 4.24 -10.51 -0.92
N PRO A 109 4.14 -9.67 0.13
CA PRO A 109 3.29 -9.93 1.29
C PRO A 109 1.84 -10.14 0.90
N ASN A 110 1.17 -11.10 1.55
CA ASN A 110 -0.25 -11.39 1.32
C ASN A 110 -1.01 -11.42 2.65
N LEU A 111 -2.15 -10.73 2.68
CA LEU A 111 -3.12 -10.78 3.77
C LEU A 111 -4.40 -11.44 3.31
N ILE A 112 -5.14 -11.99 4.27
CA ILE A 112 -6.43 -12.63 4.03
C ILE A 112 -7.51 -11.78 4.69
N GLY A 113 -8.48 -11.38 3.90
CA GLY A 113 -9.67 -10.64 4.28
C GLY A 113 -10.89 -11.18 3.58
N GLU A 114 -11.93 -10.37 3.54
CA GLU A 114 -13.19 -10.61 2.87
C GLU A 114 -13.51 -9.46 1.90
N PRO A 115 -14.52 -9.57 1.02
CA PRO A 115 -14.93 -8.50 0.12
C PRO A 115 -15.19 -7.15 0.81
N LYS A 116 -15.72 -7.17 2.04
CA LYS A 116 -15.94 -5.97 2.86
C LYS A 116 -14.63 -5.25 3.23
N ASP A 117 -13.53 -5.99 3.40
CA ASP A 117 -12.23 -5.41 3.74
C ASP A 117 -11.61 -4.71 2.53
N ALA A 118 -11.79 -5.25 1.32
CA ALA A 118 -11.43 -4.58 0.09
C ALA A 118 -12.21 -3.25 -0.09
N SER A 119 -13.52 -3.25 0.22
CA SER A 119 -14.32 -2.02 0.23
C SER A 119 -13.83 -1.00 1.25
N ARG A 120 -13.45 -1.44 2.45
CA ARG A 120 -12.91 -0.55 3.50
C ARG A 120 -11.59 0.09 3.10
N LEU A 121 -10.74 -0.62 2.35
CA LEU A 121 -9.46 -0.10 1.86
C LEU A 121 -9.63 1.06 0.88
N SER A 122 -10.56 0.94 -0.05
CA SER A 122 -10.77 1.95 -1.09
C SER A 122 -11.77 3.03 -0.71
N GLY A 123 -12.59 2.78 0.30
CA GLY A 123 -13.76 3.62 0.63
C GLY A 123 -14.90 3.51 -0.40
N ALA A 124 -14.81 2.57 -1.33
CA ALA A 124 -15.79 2.32 -2.39
C ALA A 124 -16.25 0.86 -2.39
N MET A 125 -17.39 0.58 -3.03
CA MET A 125 -17.88 -0.78 -3.15
C MET A 125 -16.89 -1.64 -3.96
N PHE A 126 -16.48 -2.76 -3.38
CA PHE A 126 -15.72 -3.79 -4.09
C PHE A 126 -16.64 -4.56 -5.04
N ILE A 127 -16.25 -4.66 -6.31
CA ILE A 127 -17.07 -5.25 -7.37
C ILE A 127 -16.64 -6.68 -7.69
N GLY A 128 -15.33 -6.98 -7.61
CA GLY A 128 -14.81 -8.31 -7.93
C GLY A 128 -13.30 -8.35 -8.12
N THR A 129 -12.81 -9.56 -8.38
CA THR A 129 -11.37 -9.83 -8.59
C THR A 129 -11.05 -10.08 -10.06
N PRO A 130 -9.84 -9.72 -10.53
CA PRO A 130 -8.85 -8.94 -9.81
C PRO A 130 -9.23 -7.45 -9.75
N THR A 131 -8.86 -6.78 -8.67
CA THR A 131 -8.91 -5.32 -8.54
C THR A 131 -7.59 -4.84 -7.96
N TYR A 132 -7.08 -3.73 -8.47
CA TYR A 132 -5.81 -3.15 -8.04
C TYR A 132 -6.07 -1.75 -7.49
N TYR A 133 -5.70 -1.54 -6.23
CA TYR A 133 -5.78 -0.24 -5.55
C TYR A 133 -4.40 0.39 -5.50
N PHE A 134 -4.33 1.67 -5.81
CA PHE A 134 -3.08 2.44 -5.79
C PHE A 134 -3.12 3.43 -4.63
N PHE A 135 -2.11 3.37 -3.78
CA PHE A 135 -1.94 4.25 -2.62
C PHE A 135 -0.67 5.08 -2.75
N SER A 136 -0.75 6.34 -2.31
CA SER A 136 0.42 7.22 -2.24
C SER A 136 1.38 6.78 -1.14
N PRO A 137 2.63 7.31 -1.12
CA PRO A 137 3.60 7.05 -0.05
C PRO A 137 3.10 7.39 1.36
N GLU A 138 2.15 8.32 1.45
CA GLU A 138 1.50 8.73 2.70
C GLU A 138 0.31 7.84 3.09
N GLY A 139 -0.03 6.86 2.26
CA GLY A 139 -1.15 5.93 2.52
C GLY A 139 -2.52 6.41 2.04
N LYS A 140 -2.57 7.47 1.22
CA LYS A 140 -3.82 7.96 0.64
C LYS A 140 -4.22 7.08 -0.55
N PHE A 141 -5.48 6.64 -0.59
CA PHE A 141 -6.05 6.01 -1.78
C PHE A 141 -6.09 6.99 -2.95
N MET A 142 -5.57 6.59 -4.10
CA MET A 142 -5.43 7.45 -5.28
C MET A 142 -6.36 7.04 -6.42
N THR A 143 -6.40 5.76 -6.74
CA THR A 143 -7.22 5.21 -7.83
C THR A 143 -7.33 3.70 -7.74
N GLN A 144 -8.20 3.12 -8.55
CA GLN A 144 -8.32 1.67 -8.71
C GLN A 144 -8.40 1.28 -10.19
N ARG A 145 -8.04 0.02 -10.46
CA ARG A 145 -8.31 -0.66 -11.72
C ARG A 145 -9.01 -1.98 -11.44
N ILE A 146 -10.11 -2.23 -12.12
CA ILE A 146 -10.87 -3.48 -12.08
C ILE A 146 -10.51 -4.27 -13.32
N GLY A 147 -10.31 -5.57 -13.17
CA GLY A 147 -9.83 -6.44 -14.23
C GLY A 147 -8.32 -6.57 -14.29
N PRO A 148 -7.77 -7.28 -15.29
CA PRO A 148 -6.35 -7.56 -15.40
C PRO A 148 -5.52 -6.28 -15.59
N VAL A 149 -4.34 -6.27 -14.99
CA VAL A 149 -3.35 -5.18 -15.14
C VAL A 149 -1.99 -5.79 -15.40
N THR A 150 -1.37 -5.43 -16.52
CA THR A 150 0.01 -5.83 -16.82
C THR A 150 1.00 -4.99 -16.01
N GLN A 151 2.25 -5.47 -15.89
CA GLN A 151 3.33 -4.70 -15.26
C GLN A 151 3.46 -3.31 -15.89
N GLN A 152 3.53 -3.23 -17.22
CA GLN A 152 3.64 -1.96 -17.95
C GLN A 152 2.48 -1.00 -17.64
N GLN A 153 1.25 -1.51 -17.58
CA GLN A 153 0.09 -0.69 -17.23
C GLN A 153 0.17 -0.18 -15.80
N ALA A 154 0.62 -1.02 -14.85
CA ALA A 154 0.83 -0.61 -13.46
C ALA A 154 1.90 0.50 -13.36
N GLU A 155 3.00 0.37 -14.08
CA GLU A 155 4.07 1.37 -14.16
C GLU A 155 3.58 2.69 -14.76
N GLN A 156 2.78 2.63 -15.82
CA GLN A 156 2.18 3.82 -16.44
C GLN A 156 1.24 4.55 -15.47
N ILE A 157 0.33 3.82 -14.82
CA ILE A 157 -0.58 4.40 -13.82
C ILE A 157 0.22 5.06 -12.69
N LEU A 158 1.25 4.38 -12.19
CA LEU A 158 2.10 4.91 -11.14
C LEU A 158 2.84 6.18 -11.59
N GLY A 159 3.35 6.22 -12.81
CA GLY A 159 3.99 7.40 -13.41
C GLY A 159 3.05 8.60 -13.48
N ASP A 160 1.82 8.37 -13.94
CA ASP A 160 0.79 9.41 -14.02
C ASP A 160 0.41 9.97 -12.65
N LEU A 161 0.31 9.09 -11.63
CA LEU A 161 0.02 9.49 -10.26
C LEU A 161 1.15 10.32 -9.64
N LYS A 162 2.40 9.94 -9.88
CA LYS A 162 3.59 10.70 -9.44
C LYS A 162 3.59 12.10 -10.05
N ASN A 163 3.41 12.20 -11.36
CA ASN A 163 3.37 13.47 -12.07
C ASN A 163 2.25 14.40 -11.55
N LYS A 164 1.07 13.84 -11.23
CA LYS A 164 -0.02 14.62 -10.63
C LYS A 164 0.34 15.14 -9.24
N LYS A 165 0.97 14.31 -8.43
CA LYS A 165 1.39 14.69 -7.08
C LYS A 165 2.43 15.80 -7.10
N ASP A 166 3.42 15.69 -7.98
CA ASP A 166 4.50 16.68 -8.13
C ASP A 166 3.94 18.04 -8.57
N LYS A 167 2.99 18.05 -9.52
CA LYS A 167 2.29 19.27 -9.95
C LYS A 167 1.50 19.92 -8.82
N ALA A 168 0.71 19.14 -8.07
CA ALA A 168 -0.04 19.66 -6.93
C ALA A 168 0.87 20.28 -5.87
N SER A 169 1.99 19.62 -5.55
CA SER A 169 2.97 20.12 -4.59
C SER A 169 3.74 21.35 -5.08
N ALA A 170 3.83 21.59 -6.38
CA ALA A 170 4.42 22.79 -6.96
C ALA A 170 3.47 23.99 -6.87
N ASP A 171 2.17 23.76 -7.12
CA ASP A 171 1.12 24.78 -7.09
C ASP A 171 0.86 25.32 -5.67
N GLU A 172 1.00 24.48 -4.64
CA GLU A 172 0.87 24.89 -3.22
C GLU A 172 2.05 25.75 -2.72
N ARG A 173 3.17 25.82 -3.46
CA ARG A 173 4.39 26.54 -3.07
C ARG A 173 4.59 27.87 -3.82
N GLY A 174 3.76 28.17 -4.79
CA GLY A 174 3.80 29.40 -5.60
C GLY A 174 2.75 30.41 -5.15
#